data_99bad5f8500bf171648f90ffc6c80923
#
_entry.id   99bad5f8500bf171648f90ffc6c80923
#
_cell.length_a   1.000
_cell.length_b   1.000
_cell.length_c   1.000
_cell.angle_alpha   90.00
_cell.angle_beta   90.00
_cell.angle_gamma   90.00
#
_symmetry.space_group_name_H-M   'P 1'
#
loop_
_entity.id
_entity.type
_entity.pdbx_description
1 polymer ?
#
loop_
_entity_poly.entity_id
_entity_poly.type
_entity_poly.pdbx_seq_one_letter_code
_entity_poly.pdbx_strand_id
1 'polypeptide(L)'
;MSAVQEAAKRKTKVAIMNAVHDLPVLVARDKGYFRDEGLDIEFVTTPGMAQVTTAHTVKFDTVFDRPLDSVYNEGGIDQYRMCEWGIMKRAVEADTEGRRRRKIVALGASMSKFAIVVDKSSTIYEPEMLKDKLISVTPNNGSHFTMLKMVEGFLEPQHVKTTNAGSMPKRIEALRRGEVAAVVLMEPWISVAQKEGLRILIESHSTRSEAASDELDGPILAAMFRAQARAVEDIERDPTPYVQYLIAETGGRLDAKDFQTWRLLHAAPQPYTRERFDDTYNWTVKWNMTVPGATFENTVDNRAWE
;
A
#
# COMPACT_ATOMS: atom_id res chain seq x y z
N MET A 1 30.59 -9.71 -20.48
CA MET A 1 29.33 -8.95 -20.28
C MET A 1 28.96 -9.12 -18.83
N SER A 2 28.57 -8.05 -18.13
CA SER A 2 28.17 -8.17 -16.72
C SER A 2 26.81 -8.91 -16.63
N ALA A 3 26.53 -9.56 -15.49
CA ALA A 3 25.24 -10.24 -15.25
C ALA A 3 24.05 -9.30 -15.52
N VAL A 4 24.22 -7.98 -15.31
CA VAL A 4 23.25 -6.93 -15.64
C VAL A 4 23.03 -6.82 -17.16
N GLN A 5 24.06 -7.04 -18.01
CA GLN A 5 23.92 -6.98 -19.47
C GLN A 5 23.22 -8.22 -20.07
N GLU A 6 23.30 -9.35 -19.39
CA GLU A 6 22.60 -10.57 -19.82
C GLU A 6 21.15 -10.59 -19.35
N ALA A 7 20.87 -10.06 -18.16
CA ALA A 7 19.54 -9.86 -17.59
C ALA A 7 18.73 -8.76 -18.34
N ALA A 8 19.41 -7.79 -18.98
CA ALA A 8 18.78 -6.74 -19.78
C ALA A 8 18.00 -7.22 -21.01
N LYS A 9 17.99 -8.54 -21.29
CA LYS A 9 17.18 -9.13 -22.39
C LYS A 9 15.73 -9.39 -22.04
N ARG A 10 15.37 -9.40 -20.75
CA ARG A 10 13.99 -9.60 -20.31
C ARG A 10 13.42 -8.27 -19.79
N LYS A 11 12.34 -7.84 -20.40
CA LYS A 11 11.58 -6.68 -19.94
C LYS A 11 10.93 -6.99 -18.59
N THR A 12 11.29 -6.23 -17.55
CA THR A 12 10.74 -6.40 -16.20
C THR A 12 9.42 -5.65 -16.10
N LYS A 13 8.36 -6.35 -15.69
CA LYS A 13 7.02 -5.77 -15.57
C LYS A 13 6.73 -5.33 -14.14
N VAL A 14 6.55 -4.03 -13.95
CA VAL A 14 6.34 -3.39 -12.65
C VAL A 14 4.94 -2.81 -12.55
N ALA A 15 4.20 -3.19 -11.52
CA ALA A 15 2.86 -2.67 -11.30
C ALA A 15 2.86 -1.20 -10.87
N ILE A 16 1.94 -0.42 -11.41
CA ILE A 16 1.53 0.90 -10.93
C ILE A 16 0.08 0.83 -10.50
N MET A 17 -0.20 1.15 -9.24
CA MET A 17 -1.53 1.08 -8.64
C MET A 17 -2.14 2.44 -8.36
N ASN A 18 -1.37 3.33 -7.76
CA ASN A 18 -1.78 4.71 -7.44
C ASN A 18 -0.56 5.52 -6.99
N ALA A 19 -0.68 6.84 -7.05
CA ALA A 19 0.44 7.74 -6.81
C ALA A 19 1.00 7.65 -5.38
N VAL A 20 0.16 7.49 -4.35
CA VAL A 20 0.65 7.46 -2.96
C VAL A 20 1.51 6.22 -2.67
N HIS A 21 1.25 5.09 -3.33
CA HIS A 21 2.05 3.89 -3.18
C HIS A 21 3.29 3.89 -4.08
N ASP A 22 3.17 4.53 -5.25
CA ASP A 22 4.11 4.35 -6.35
C ASP A 22 4.95 5.60 -6.63
N LEU A 23 4.83 6.66 -5.80
CA LEU A 23 5.47 7.96 -6.08
C LEU A 23 6.97 7.83 -6.38
N PRO A 24 7.80 7.13 -5.58
CA PRO A 24 9.21 6.96 -5.92
C PRO A 24 9.45 6.23 -7.24
N VAL A 25 8.59 5.27 -7.59
CA VAL A 25 8.67 4.57 -8.88
C VAL A 25 8.27 5.46 -10.04
N LEU A 26 7.22 6.27 -9.88
CA LEU A 26 6.77 7.23 -10.89
C LEU A 26 7.83 8.28 -11.14
N VAL A 27 8.44 8.82 -10.09
CA VAL A 27 9.54 9.78 -10.19
C VAL A 27 10.77 9.15 -10.84
N ALA A 28 11.18 7.94 -10.42
CA ALA A 28 12.30 7.21 -11.02
C ALA A 28 12.07 6.94 -12.52
N ARG A 29 10.83 6.58 -12.90
CA ARG A 29 10.43 6.42 -14.30
C ARG A 29 10.62 7.72 -15.09
N ASP A 30 10.02 8.80 -14.62
CA ASP A 30 9.95 10.06 -15.38
C ASP A 30 11.30 10.79 -15.42
N LYS A 31 12.15 10.57 -14.40
CA LYS A 31 13.54 11.05 -14.37
C LYS A 31 14.51 10.14 -15.14
N GLY A 32 14.08 8.95 -15.57
CA GLY A 32 14.92 8.01 -16.31
C GLY A 32 15.88 7.19 -15.45
N TYR A 33 15.73 7.17 -14.12
CA TYR A 33 16.66 6.50 -13.20
C TYR A 33 16.74 4.99 -13.42
N PHE A 34 15.63 4.34 -13.79
CA PHE A 34 15.67 2.92 -14.16
C PHE A 34 16.53 2.67 -15.41
N ARG A 35 16.46 3.56 -16.40
CA ARG A 35 17.28 3.47 -17.62
C ARG A 35 18.75 3.71 -17.32
N ASP A 36 19.07 4.65 -16.41
CA ASP A 36 20.45 4.91 -15.97
C ASP A 36 21.06 3.67 -15.29
N GLU A 37 20.24 2.85 -14.61
CA GLU A 37 20.64 1.57 -14.02
C GLU A 37 20.66 0.41 -15.05
N GLY A 38 20.42 0.68 -16.33
CA GLY A 38 20.45 -0.31 -17.39
C GLY A 38 19.21 -1.22 -17.46
N LEU A 39 18.09 -0.80 -16.85
CA LEU A 39 16.86 -1.58 -16.77
C LEU A 39 15.88 -1.21 -17.91
N ASP A 40 15.29 -2.23 -18.54
CA ASP A 40 14.11 -2.09 -19.40
C ASP A 40 12.86 -2.45 -18.61
N ILE A 41 12.12 -1.44 -18.16
CA ILE A 41 10.93 -1.61 -17.32
C ILE A 41 9.66 -1.35 -18.13
N GLU A 42 8.74 -2.29 -18.08
CA GLU A 42 7.37 -2.11 -18.51
C GLU A 42 6.49 -1.78 -17.29
N PHE A 43 5.90 -0.58 -17.29
CA PHE A 43 4.99 -0.19 -16.23
C PHE A 43 3.58 -0.64 -16.57
N VAL A 44 3.05 -1.58 -15.77
CA VAL A 44 1.72 -2.14 -15.94
C VAL A 44 0.76 -1.45 -14.99
N THR A 45 -0.13 -0.61 -15.53
CA THR A 45 -1.19 -0.01 -14.71
C THR A 45 -2.22 -1.06 -14.36
N THR A 46 -2.33 -1.37 -13.09
CA THR A 46 -3.41 -2.21 -12.58
C THR A 46 -4.52 -1.32 -12.06
N PRO A 47 -5.80 -1.68 -12.27
CA PRO A 47 -6.89 -0.97 -11.63
C PRO A 47 -6.63 -0.92 -10.13
N GLY A 48 -6.35 0.25 -9.61
CA GLY A 48 -6.19 0.45 -8.17
C GLY A 48 -7.50 0.09 -7.46
N MET A 49 -7.44 -0.25 -6.18
CA MET A 49 -8.63 -0.52 -5.36
C MET A 49 -9.65 0.62 -5.40
N ALA A 50 -9.22 1.84 -5.72
CA ALA A 50 -10.10 2.98 -5.91
C ALA A 50 -11.02 2.82 -7.13
N GLN A 51 -10.59 2.12 -8.17
CA GLN A 51 -11.34 1.95 -9.43
C GLN A 51 -12.22 0.69 -9.43
N VAL A 52 -11.81 -0.35 -8.69
CA VAL A 52 -12.51 -1.65 -8.64
C VAL A 52 -13.81 -1.59 -7.82
N THR A 53 -13.94 -0.63 -6.95
CA THR A 53 -15.03 -0.55 -5.97
C THR A 53 -16.27 0.18 -6.47
N THR A 54 -16.55 0.18 -7.78
CA THR A 54 -17.86 0.59 -8.30
C THR A 54 -18.98 -0.40 -7.96
N ALA A 55 -18.64 -1.65 -7.60
CA ALA A 55 -19.59 -2.65 -7.20
C ALA A 55 -19.62 -2.80 -5.67
N HIS A 56 -20.70 -2.41 -5.01
CA HIS A 56 -20.97 -2.71 -3.59
C HIS A 56 -21.05 -4.22 -3.26
N THR A 57 -20.86 -5.07 -4.26
CA THR A 57 -21.10 -6.51 -4.21
C THR A 57 -19.84 -7.37 -4.30
N VAL A 58 -18.65 -6.78 -4.43
CA VAL A 58 -17.43 -7.60 -4.44
C VAL A 58 -17.13 -8.02 -3.01
N LYS A 59 -17.52 -9.23 -2.68
CA LYS A 59 -17.00 -9.93 -1.51
C LYS A 59 -15.55 -10.28 -1.83
N PHE A 60 -14.61 -9.68 -1.11
CA PHE A 60 -13.22 -10.14 -1.11
C PHE A 60 -13.11 -11.28 -0.13
N ASP A 61 -13.56 -12.46 -0.53
CA ASP A 61 -13.53 -13.65 0.32
C ASP A 61 -12.10 -14.14 0.53
N THR A 62 -11.23 -13.85 -0.43
CA THR A 62 -9.78 -14.12 -0.33
C THR A 62 -8.93 -12.89 -0.62
N VAL A 63 -7.63 -12.95 -0.30
CA VAL A 63 -6.66 -11.89 -0.67
C VAL A 63 -6.38 -11.86 -2.16
N PHE A 64 -6.70 -12.94 -2.89
CA PHE A 64 -6.44 -13.09 -4.33
C PHE A 64 -7.58 -12.58 -5.23
N ASP A 65 -8.71 -12.14 -4.67
CA ASP A 65 -9.87 -11.62 -5.42
C ASP A 65 -9.66 -10.19 -5.95
N ARG A 66 -8.43 -9.81 -6.24
CA ARG A 66 -8.07 -8.46 -6.68
C ARG A 66 -7.49 -8.49 -8.09
N PRO A 67 -7.73 -7.47 -8.91
CA PRO A 67 -7.17 -7.38 -10.25
C PRO A 67 -5.65 -7.49 -10.29
N LEU A 68 -4.95 -6.91 -9.31
CA LEU A 68 -3.50 -7.04 -9.17
C LEU A 68 -3.08 -8.52 -9.06
N ASP A 69 -3.78 -9.30 -8.26
CA ASP A 69 -3.45 -10.71 -8.03
C ASP A 69 -3.72 -11.58 -9.27
N SER A 70 -4.80 -11.31 -10.01
CA SER A 70 -5.06 -11.97 -11.29
C SER A 70 -3.92 -11.72 -12.28
N VAL A 71 -3.60 -10.44 -12.53
CA VAL A 71 -2.53 -10.05 -13.45
C VAL A 71 -1.17 -10.63 -13.03
N TYR A 72 -0.88 -10.65 -11.72
CA TYR A 72 0.36 -11.24 -11.22
C TYR A 72 0.42 -12.77 -11.45
N ASN A 73 -0.65 -13.49 -11.12
CA ASN A 73 -0.71 -14.94 -11.28
C ASN A 73 -0.60 -15.38 -12.73
N GLU A 74 -1.08 -14.55 -13.66
CA GLU A 74 -0.98 -14.76 -15.11
C GLU A 74 0.38 -14.38 -15.71
N GLY A 75 1.34 -13.89 -14.90
CA GLY A 75 2.66 -13.45 -15.36
C GLY A 75 2.68 -12.08 -16.02
N GLY A 76 1.62 -11.30 -15.85
CA GLY A 76 1.52 -9.93 -16.36
C GLY A 76 2.32 -8.91 -15.57
N ILE A 77 2.78 -9.26 -14.36
CA ILE A 77 3.58 -8.41 -13.46
C ILE A 77 4.64 -9.27 -12.80
N ASP A 78 5.87 -8.75 -12.67
CA ASP A 78 6.97 -9.42 -11.97
C ASP A 78 7.19 -8.85 -10.56
N GLN A 79 6.90 -7.56 -10.37
CA GLN A 79 7.14 -6.82 -9.12
C GLN A 79 5.99 -5.83 -8.87
N TYR A 80 5.60 -5.73 -7.59
CA TYR A 80 4.61 -4.77 -7.12
C TYR A 80 4.87 -4.40 -5.65
N ARG A 81 4.20 -3.37 -5.15
CA ARG A 81 4.31 -2.96 -3.75
C ARG A 81 2.97 -2.96 -3.05
N MET A 82 3.01 -3.34 -1.77
CA MET A 82 1.81 -3.47 -0.94
C MET A 82 2.20 -3.35 0.55
N CYS A 83 1.21 -3.29 1.44
CA CYS A 83 1.49 -3.44 2.87
C CYS A 83 2.07 -4.83 3.16
N GLU A 84 3.04 -4.89 4.07
CA GLU A 84 3.73 -6.12 4.47
C GLU A 84 2.78 -7.26 4.86
N TRP A 85 1.74 -6.97 5.64
CA TRP A 85 0.71 -7.94 6.03
C TRP A 85 0.04 -8.62 4.84
N GLY A 86 -0.30 -7.83 3.81
CA GLY A 86 -0.93 -8.34 2.60
C GLY A 86 -0.01 -9.21 1.76
N ILE A 87 1.31 -8.90 1.71
CA ILE A 87 2.28 -9.72 0.99
C ILE A 87 2.55 -11.01 1.78
N MET A 88 2.77 -10.93 3.10
CA MET A 88 3.00 -12.08 3.98
C MET A 88 1.88 -13.11 3.84
N LYS A 89 0.63 -12.66 3.92
CA LYS A 89 -0.54 -13.53 3.73
C LYS A 89 -0.51 -14.21 2.35
N ARG A 90 -0.23 -13.45 1.29
CA ARG A 90 -0.15 -14.00 -0.08
C ARG A 90 1.02 -14.95 -0.29
N ALA A 91 2.16 -14.69 0.33
CA ALA A 91 3.31 -15.57 0.21
C ALA A 91 3.01 -16.97 0.76
N VAL A 92 2.30 -17.04 1.89
CA VAL A 92 1.92 -18.32 2.52
C VAL A 92 0.77 -18.99 1.76
N GLU A 93 -0.29 -18.26 1.46
CA GLU A 93 -1.48 -18.84 0.82
C GLU A 93 -1.24 -19.22 -0.65
N ALA A 94 -0.25 -18.62 -1.33
CA ALA A 94 0.06 -18.96 -2.71
C ALA A 94 0.44 -20.43 -2.89
N ASP A 95 1.22 -20.99 -1.99
CA ASP A 95 1.63 -22.39 -2.04
C ASP A 95 0.45 -23.34 -1.85
N THR A 96 -0.48 -23.01 -0.94
CA THR A 96 -1.67 -23.85 -0.67
C THR A 96 -2.73 -23.77 -1.77
N GLU A 97 -2.79 -22.64 -2.48
CA GLU A 97 -3.79 -22.41 -3.53
C GLU A 97 -3.21 -22.62 -4.96
N GLY A 98 -1.96 -23.09 -5.09
CA GLY A 98 -1.31 -23.29 -6.39
C GLY A 98 -1.14 -21.99 -7.19
N ARG A 99 -0.97 -20.86 -6.52
CA ARG A 99 -0.75 -19.54 -7.13
C ARG A 99 0.72 -19.29 -7.40
N ARG A 100 1.01 -18.36 -8.31
CA ARG A 100 2.39 -17.93 -8.58
C ARG A 100 3.06 -17.40 -7.30
N ARG A 101 4.23 -17.96 -7.00
CA ARG A 101 5.01 -17.62 -5.79
C ARG A 101 5.44 -16.16 -5.80
N ARG A 102 5.50 -15.58 -4.61
CA ARG A 102 5.97 -14.22 -4.35
C ARG A 102 6.57 -14.12 -2.95
N LYS A 103 7.57 -13.29 -2.81
CA LYS A 103 8.19 -13.01 -1.51
C LYS A 103 8.34 -11.51 -1.31
N ILE A 104 8.49 -11.09 -0.07
CA ILE A 104 8.93 -9.74 0.29
C ILE A 104 10.42 -9.67 -0.05
N VAL A 105 10.79 -8.76 -0.94
CA VAL A 105 12.20 -8.59 -1.39
C VAL A 105 12.84 -7.31 -0.88
N ALA A 106 12.06 -6.41 -0.28
CA ALA A 106 12.52 -5.22 0.41
C ALA A 106 11.43 -4.61 1.30
N LEU A 107 11.84 -3.88 2.32
CA LEU A 107 11.04 -2.81 2.87
C LEU A 107 11.12 -1.65 1.87
N GLY A 108 9.99 -1.25 1.29
CA GLY A 108 9.96 -0.39 0.11
C GLY A 108 10.10 1.10 0.42
N ALA A 109 10.17 1.89 -0.65
CA ALA A 109 10.45 3.30 -0.61
C ALA A 109 9.29 4.18 -0.13
N SER A 110 8.07 3.68 -0.15
CA SER A 110 6.88 4.47 0.19
C SER A 110 6.33 4.15 1.57
N MET A 111 5.89 5.19 2.26
CA MET A 111 5.12 5.10 3.50
C MET A 111 3.76 5.75 3.27
N SER A 112 2.69 4.94 3.26
CA SER A 112 1.35 5.47 3.05
C SER A 112 0.76 5.98 4.35
N LYS A 113 0.39 7.26 4.36
CA LYS A 113 -0.36 7.86 5.45
C LYS A 113 -1.81 7.40 5.38
N PHE A 114 -2.35 7.02 6.54
CA PHE A 114 -3.77 6.70 6.74
C PHE A 114 -4.34 7.54 7.87
N ALA A 115 -5.64 7.83 7.79
CA ALA A 115 -6.37 8.50 8.86
C ALA A 115 -7.73 7.86 9.08
N ILE A 116 -8.17 7.81 10.33
CA ILE A 116 -9.57 7.62 10.68
C ILE A 116 -10.21 9.00 10.69
N VAL A 117 -11.23 9.16 9.86
CA VAL A 117 -11.93 10.44 9.62
C VAL A 117 -13.38 10.31 10.05
N VAL A 118 -13.90 11.33 10.69
CA VAL A 118 -15.28 11.45 11.13
C VAL A 118 -15.94 12.70 10.53
N ASP A 119 -17.26 12.74 10.49
CA ASP A 119 -17.99 13.94 10.06
C ASP A 119 -17.70 15.11 11.02
N LYS A 120 -17.75 16.34 10.52
CA LYS A 120 -17.50 17.54 11.32
C LYS A 120 -18.49 17.69 12.48
N SER A 121 -19.73 17.20 12.31
CA SER A 121 -20.79 17.22 13.33
C SER A 121 -20.74 16.03 14.28
N SER A 122 -19.82 15.07 14.06
CA SER A 122 -19.68 13.89 14.90
C SER A 122 -19.25 14.27 16.32
N THR A 123 -19.84 13.60 17.29
CA THR A 123 -19.47 13.71 18.72
C THR A 123 -18.33 12.78 19.10
N ILE A 124 -17.76 12.04 18.14
CA ILE A 124 -16.58 11.17 18.37
C ILE A 124 -15.32 12.04 18.36
N TYR A 125 -14.75 12.29 19.51
CA TYR A 125 -13.54 13.10 19.69
C TYR A 125 -12.30 12.29 20.06
N GLU A 126 -12.49 11.07 20.58
CA GLU A 126 -11.44 10.18 21.06
C GLU A 126 -11.58 8.81 20.42
N PRO A 127 -10.49 8.06 20.20
CA PRO A 127 -10.54 6.74 19.58
C PRO A 127 -11.43 5.74 20.32
N GLU A 128 -11.51 5.80 21.65
CA GLU A 128 -12.35 4.95 22.50
C GLU A 128 -13.84 5.09 22.17
N MET A 129 -14.25 6.26 21.68
CA MET A 129 -15.64 6.51 21.27
C MET A 129 -16.04 5.80 19.98
N LEU A 130 -15.09 5.16 19.30
CA LEU A 130 -15.34 4.26 18.17
C LEU A 130 -15.85 2.88 18.60
N LYS A 131 -15.89 2.58 19.91
CA LYS A 131 -16.40 1.32 20.45
C LYS A 131 -17.77 0.98 19.87
N ASP A 132 -17.87 -0.19 19.23
CA ASP A 132 -19.07 -0.70 18.57
C ASP A 132 -19.65 0.21 17.47
N LYS A 133 -18.90 1.18 16.99
CA LYS A 133 -19.26 2.03 15.86
C LYS A 133 -18.75 1.43 14.55
N LEU A 134 -19.53 1.62 13.47
CA LEU A 134 -19.20 1.07 12.17
C LEU A 134 -18.14 1.95 11.49
N ILE A 135 -16.98 1.35 11.19
CA ILE A 135 -15.83 2.01 10.53
C ILE A 135 -15.67 1.42 9.12
N SER A 136 -15.68 2.29 8.09
CA SER A 136 -15.48 1.80 6.72
C SER A 136 -14.01 1.64 6.37
N VAL A 137 -13.65 0.41 5.97
CA VAL A 137 -12.32 0.00 5.50
C VAL A 137 -12.45 -0.86 4.24
N THR A 138 -11.34 -1.17 3.57
CA THR A 138 -11.30 -2.31 2.65
C THR A 138 -10.77 -3.52 3.41
N PRO A 139 -11.54 -4.60 3.56
CA PRO A 139 -11.09 -5.80 4.28
C PRO A 139 -9.79 -6.37 3.72
N ASN A 140 -8.95 -6.94 4.58
CA ASN A 140 -7.67 -7.58 4.23
C ASN A 140 -6.75 -6.69 3.35
N ASN A 141 -6.71 -5.40 3.66
CA ASN A 141 -5.97 -4.38 2.93
C ASN A 141 -5.25 -3.45 3.90
N GLY A 142 -4.30 -2.65 3.40
CA GLY A 142 -3.56 -1.67 4.19
C GLY A 142 -4.43 -0.75 5.04
N SER A 143 -5.60 -0.33 4.53
CA SER A 143 -6.54 0.49 5.32
C SER A 143 -7.12 -0.26 6.51
N HIS A 144 -7.39 -1.57 6.39
CA HIS A 144 -7.87 -2.39 7.48
C HIS A 144 -6.78 -2.61 8.54
N PHE A 145 -5.62 -3.09 8.10
CA PHE A 145 -4.49 -3.35 9.02
C PHE A 145 -4.05 -2.09 9.75
N THR A 146 -3.88 -0.97 9.02
CA THR A 146 -3.46 0.29 9.65
C THR A 146 -4.52 0.83 10.60
N MET A 147 -5.82 0.66 10.28
CA MET A 147 -6.91 1.04 11.20
C MET A 147 -6.83 0.22 12.49
N LEU A 148 -6.65 -1.10 12.41
CA LEU A 148 -6.50 -1.94 13.61
C LEU A 148 -5.30 -1.50 14.46
N LYS A 149 -4.17 -1.17 13.82
CA LYS A 149 -3.00 -0.58 14.49
C LYS A 149 -3.31 0.75 15.18
N MET A 150 -4.13 1.59 14.57
CA MET A 150 -4.52 2.88 15.15
C MET A 150 -5.41 2.75 16.39
N VAL A 151 -6.22 1.69 16.46
CA VAL A 151 -7.20 1.54 17.55
C VAL A 151 -6.83 0.49 18.61
N GLU A 152 -5.77 -0.32 18.39
CA GLU A 152 -5.43 -1.46 19.27
C GLU A 152 -5.03 -1.07 20.70
N GLY A 153 -4.66 0.20 20.94
CA GLY A 153 -4.40 0.74 22.28
C GLY A 153 -5.63 1.27 22.98
N PHE A 154 -6.76 1.36 22.29
CA PHE A 154 -7.99 1.99 22.76
C PHE A 154 -9.19 1.05 22.77
N LEU A 155 -9.21 0.04 21.91
CA LEU A 155 -10.35 -0.85 21.73
C LEU A 155 -9.92 -2.30 21.76
N GLU A 156 -10.71 -3.13 22.48
CA GLU A 156 -10.59 -4.58 22.37
C GLU A 156 -11.13 -5.07 21.02
N PRO A 157 -10.56 -6.15 20.43
CA PRO A 157 -10.91 -6.63 19.09
C PRO A 157 -12.42 -6.84 18.86
N GLN A 158 -13.15 -7.35 19.85
CA GLN A 158 -14.60 -7.59 19.75
C GLN A 158 -15.44 -6.32 19.60
N HIS A 159 -14.88 -5.17 19.96
CA HIS A 159 -15.53 -3.86 19.86
C HIS A 159 -15.18 -3.09 18.58
N VAL A 160 -14.32 -3.64 17.72
CA VAL A 160 -14.00 -3.05 16.40
C VAL A 160 -14.99 -3.60 15.38
N LYS A 161 -15.86 -2.72 14.85
CA LYS A 161 -16.86 -3.08 13.83
C LYS A 161 -16.49 -2.44 12.49
N THR A 162 -16.33 -3.27 11.47
CA THR A 162 -15.92 -2.79 10.14
C THR A 162 -16.95 -3.09 9.07
N THR A 163 -16.96 -2.25 8.04
CA THR A 163 -17.73 -2.44 6.81
C THR A 163 -16.92 -1.95 5.60
N ASN A 164 -17.40 -2.24 4.40
CA ASN A 164 -16.82 -1.73 3.17
C ASN A 164 -17.82 -0.85 2.41
N ALA A 165 -17.67 0.46 2.50
CA ALA A 165 -18.46 1.42 1.72
C ALA A 165 -17.87 1.71 0.33
N GLY A 166 -16.89 0.95 -0.11
CA GLY A 166 -16.30 1.07 -1.43
C GLY A 166 -15.03 1.94 -1.50
N SER A 167 -14.88 2.69 -2.60
CA SER A 167 -13.73 3.57 -2.86
C SER A 167 -13.63 4.73 -1.87
N MET A 168 -12.48 5.39 -1.82
CA MET A 168 -12.27 6.54 -0.92
C MET A 168 -13.33 7.64 -1.10
N PRO A 169 -13.71 8.07 -2.32
CA PRO A 169 -14.84 8.99 -2.52
C PRO A 169 -16.14 8.46 -1.93
N LYS A 170 -16.47 7.19 -2.19
CA LYS A 170 -17.72 6.58 -1.68
C LYS A 170 -17.75 6.49 -0.16
N ARG A 171 -16.59 6.28 0.48
CA ARG A 171 -16.49 6.32 1.94
C ARG A 171 -16.80 7.70 2.49
N ILE A 172 -16.28 8.78 1.86
CA ILE A 172 -16.60 10.15 2.24
C ILE A 172 -18.11 10.42 2.11
N GLU A 173 -18.73 9.94 1.03
CA GLU A 173 -20.17 10.05 0.83
C GLU A 173 -20.97 9.27 1.88
N ALA A 174 -20.60 8.03 2.18
CA ALA A 174 -21.24 7.20 3.20
C ALA A 174 -21.15 7.84 4.59
N LEU A 175 -19.98 8.43 4.92
CA LEU A 175 -19.77 9.16 6.16
C LEU A 175 -20.75 10.37 6.27
N ARG A 176 -20.86 11.15 5.20
CA ARG A 176 -21.77 12.30 5.15
C ARG A 176 -23.26 11.94 5.25
N ARG A 177 -23.63 10.76 4.74
CA ARG A 177 -24.99 10.24 4.88
C ARG A 177 -25.28 9.59 6.23
N GLY A 178 -24.26 9.51 7.11
CA GLY A 178 -24.40 8.86 8.41
C GLY A 178 -24.53 7.32 8.35
N GLU A 179 -24.19 6.70 7.22
CA GLU A 179 -24.22 5.25 7.03
C GLU A 179 -23.12 4.55 7.84
N VAL A 180 -22.04 5.27 8.11
CA VAL A 180 -20.90 4.85 8.94
C VAL A 180 -20.50 5.97 9.89
N ALA A 181 -19.98 5.61 11.06
CA ALA A 181 -19.53 6.57 12.05
C ALA A 181 -18.13 7.15 11.74
N ALA A 182 -17.30 6.37 11.06
CA ALA A 182 -15.97 6.77 10.65
C ALA A 182 -15.54 6.06 9.38
N VAL A 183 -14.55 6.63 8.70
CA VAL A 183 -13.95 6.05 7.48
C VAL A 183 -12.45 6.09 7.58
N VAL A 184 -11.79 5.11 6.96
CA VAL A 184 -10.34 5.11 6.80
C VAL A 184 -9.99 5.61 5.42
N LEU A 185 -9.22 6.68 5.37
CA LEU A 185 -8.73 7.29 4.13
C LEU A 185 -7.20 7.24 4.10
N MET A 186 -6.65 7.32 2.90
CA MET A 186 -5.23 7.57 2.65
C MET A 186 -5.08 8.81 1.77
N GLU A 187 -3.88 9.36 1.66
CA GLU A 187 -3.64 10.47 0.74
C GLU A 187 -3.88 10.02 -0.73
N PRO A 188 -4.37 10.94 -1.56
CA PRO A 188 -4.71 12.35 -1.34
C PRO A 188 -6.10 12.58 -0.70
N TRP A 189 -6.81 11.53 -0.36
CA TRP A 189 -8.20 11.61 0.13
C TRP A 189 -8.32 12.12 1.57
N ILE A 190 -7.25 12.07 2.36
CA ILE A 190 -7.19 12.73 3.69
C ILE A 190 -7.23 14.24 3.48
N SER A 191 -6.40 14.77 2.57
CA SER A 191 -6.38 16.20 2.24
C SER A 191 -7.70 16.66 1.63
N VAL A 192 -8.34 15.86 0.76
CA VAL A 192 -9.72 16.13 0.27
C VAL A 192 -10.70 16.22 1.42
N ALA A 193 -10.69 15.24 2.33
CA ALA A 193 -11.60 15.22 3.47
C ALA A 193 -11.45 16.47 4.35
N GLN A 194 -10.22 16.89 4.64
CA GLN A 194 -9.93 18.12 5.39
C GLN A 194 -10.42 19.38 4.67
N LYS A 195 -10.11 19.52 3.37
CA LYS A 195 -10.60 20.62 2.54
C LYS A 195 -12.12 20.72 2.56
N GLU A 196 -12.79 19.57 2.60
CA GLU A 196 -14.25 19.47 2.64
C GLU A 196 -14.85 19.56 4.06
N GLY A 197 -14.04 19.88 5.06
CA GLY A 197 -14.45 20.15 6.43
C GLY A 197 -14.68 18.93 7.30
N LEU A 198 -14.27 17.73 6.86
CA LEU A 198 -14.28 16.54 7.71
C LEU A 198 -13.14 16.59 8.72
N ARG A 199 -13.28 15.87 9.83
CA ARG A 199 -12.34 15.92 10.94
C ARG A 199 -11.53 14.62 11.03
N ILE A 200 -10.22 14.76 11.10
CA ILE A 200 -9.31 13.65 11.39
C ILE A 200 -9.38 13.35 12.88
N LEU A 201 -9.63 12.08 13.22
CA LEU A 201 -9.62 11.61 14.60
C LEU A 201 -8.23 11.12 15.00
N ILE A 202 -7.59 10.32 14.15
CA ILE A 202 -6.24 9.78 14.38
C ILE A 202 -5.56 9.52 13.04
N GLU A 203 -4.25 9.75 12.97
CA GLU A 203 -3.42 9.46 11.81
C GLU A 203 -2.32 8.45 12.17
N SER A 204 -1.96 7.61 11.21
CA SER A 204 -0.81 6.73 11.28
C SER A 204 -0.25 6.51 9.87
N HIS A 205 0.81 5.75 9.78
CA HIS A 205 1.40 5.36 8.49
C HIS A 205 1.65 3.85 8.44
N SER A 206 1.78 3.36 7.22
CA SER A 206 2.13 1.98 6.93
C SER A 206 3.22 1.97 5.88
N THR A 207 4.36 1.39 6.22
CA THR A 207 5.44 1.17 5.27
C THR A 207 4.96 0.20 4.19
N ARG A 208 5.34 0.45 2.95
CA ARG A 208 5.14 -0.48 1.85
C ARG A 208 6.30 -1.45 1.80
N SER A 209 6.01 -2.67 1.41
CA SER A 209 7.02 -3.66 1.06
C SER A 209 6.97 -3.94 -0.43
N GLU A 210 8.10 -4.31 -1.00
CA GLU A 210 8.20 -4.75 -2.38
C GLU A 210 8.01 -6.26 -2.43
N ALA A 211 7.12 -6.71 -3.32
CA ALA A 211 6.93 -8.12 -3.61
C ALA A 211 7.41 -8.43 -5.02
N ALA A 212 8.14 -9.52 -5.18
CA ALA A 212 8.59 -9.98 -6.47
C ALA A 212 8.41 -11.49 -6.64
N SER A 213 8.36 -11.93 -7.90
CA SER A 213 8.41 -13.33 -8.24
C SER A 213 9.83 -13.89 -8.05
N ASP A 214 9.92 -15.20 -7.84
CA ASP A 214 11.20 -15.91 -7.72
C ASP A 214 12.02 -15.85 -9.03
N GLU A 215 11.38 -15.51 -10.15
CA GLU A 215 12.00 -15.40 -11.47
C GLU A 215 12.78 -14.08 -11.68
N LEU A 216 12.63 -13.11 -10.78
CA LEU A 216 13.29 -11.80 -10.90
C LEU A 216 14.60 -11.80 -10.12
N ASP A 217 15.71 -11.65 -10.83
CA ASP A 217 17.06 -11.78 -10.28
C ASP A 217 17.42 -10.68 -9.27
N GLY A 218 18.30 -11.03 -8.30
CA GLY A 218 18.80 -10.11 -7.27
C GLY A 218 19.45 -8.83 -7.84
N PRO A 219 20.36 -8.90 -8.82
CA PRO A 219 20.96 -7.72 -9.45
C PRO A 219 19.94 -6.77 -10.10
N ILE A 220 18.86 -7.30 -10.68
CA ILE A 220 17.77 -6.47 -11.25
C ILE A 220 17.03 -5.74 -10.13
N LEU A 221 16.67 -6.47 -9.05
CA LEU A 221 16.04 -5.86 -7.89
C LEU A 221 16.92 -4.80 -7.25
N ALA A 222 18.23 -5.06 -7.08
CA ALA A 222 19.19 -4.11 -6.53
C ALA A 222 19.26 -2.82 -7.38
N ALA A 223 19.30 -2.94 -8.70
CA ALA A 223 19.29 -1.81 -9.62
C ALA A 223 17.96 -1.02 -9.53
N MET A 224 16.82 -1.72 -9.43
CA MET A 224 15.51 -1.09 -9.22
C MET A 224 15.48 -0.29 -7.91
N PHE A 225 16.05 -0.84 -6.83
CA PHE A 225 16.06 -0.18 -5.52
C PHE A 225 16.99 1.03 -5.50
N ARG A 226 18.13 1.01 -6.22
CA ARG A 226 18.98 2.20 -6.40
C ARG A 226 18.24 3.30 -7.16
N ALA A 227 17.53 2.97 -8.22
CA ALA A 227 16.71 3.94 -8.96
C ALA A 227 15.62 4.57 -8.07
N GLN A 228 14.95 3.76 -7.24
CA GLN A 228 13.95 4.25 -6.29
C GLN A 228 14.59 5.11 -5.19
N ALA A 229 15.77 4.75 -4.68
CA ALA A 229 16.48 5.55 -3.67
C ALA A 229 16.81 6.96 -4.18
N ARG A 230 17.28 7.09 -5.42
CA ARG A 230 17.50 8.39 -6.07
C ARG A 230 16.21 9.22 -6.16
N ALA A 231 15.10 8.59 -6.48
CA ALA A 231 13.81 9.26 -6.52
C ALA A 231 13.35 9.72 -5.13
N VAL A 232 13.61 8.92 -4.09
CA VAL A 232 13.34 9.31 -2.70
C VAL A 232 14.15 10.53 -2.33
N GLU A 233 15.44 10.60 -2.66
CA GLU A 233 16.28 11.78 -2.41
C GLU A 233 15.72 13.06 -3.07
N ASP A 234 15.21 12.95 -4.28
CA ASP A 234 14.58 14.09 -4.98
C ASP A 234 13.29 14.53 -4.29
N ILE A 235 12.43 13.56 -3.89
CA ILE A 235 11.15 13.85 -3.22
C ILE A 235 11.40 14.48 -1.83
N GLU A 236 12.35 13.94 -1.06
CA GLU A 236 12.68 14.46 0.27
C GLU A 236 13.31 15.86 0.19
N ARG A 237 14.06 16.15 -0.87
CA ARG A 237 14.64 17.48 -1.09
C ARG A 237 13.59 18.54 -1.39
N ASP A 238 12.61 18.23 -2.24
CA ASP A 238 11.47 19.09 -2.57
C ASP A 238 10.31 18.24 -3.08
N PRO A 239 9.27 17.96 -2.25
CA PRO A 239 8.11 17.21 -2.67
C PRO A 239 7.15 17.97 -3.58
N THR A 240 7.28 19.31 -3.65
CA THR A 240 6.32 20.18 -4.33
C THR A 240 6.08 19.82 -5.81
N PRO A 241 7.12 19.52 -6.63
CA PRO A 241 6.91 19.14 -8.03
C PRO A 241 6.12 17.84 -8.21
N TYR A 242 6.09 16.99 -7.19
CA TYR A 242 5.53 15.63 -7.28
C TYR A 242 4.10 15.52 -6.72
N VAL A 243 3.60 16.55 -6.05
CA VAL A 243 2.22 16.58 -5.50
C VAL A 243 1.17 16.36 -6.59
N GLN A 244 1.44 16.80 -7.82
CA GLN A 244 0.51 16.65 -8.95
C GLN A 244 0.19 15.20 -9.30
N TYR A 245 1.07 14.23 -9.03
CA TYR A 245 0.74 12.81 -9.23
C TYR A 245 -0.43 12.39 -8.33
N LEU A 246 -0.49 12.93 -7.11
CA LEU A 246 -1.53 12.62 -6.16
C LEU A 246 -2.82 13.38 -6.42
N ILE A 247 -2.73 14.70 -6.66
CA ILE A 247 -3.94 15.52 -6.88
C ILE A 247 -4.67 15.15 -8.16
N ALA A 248 -3.96 14.65 -9.19
CA ALA A 248 -4.58 14.16 -10.42
C ALA A 248 -5.60 13.03 -10.16
N GLU A 249 -5.41 12.22 -9.10
CA GLU A 249 -6.31 11.14 -8.73
C GLU A 249 -7.60 11.63 -8.06
N THR A 250 -7.69 12.90 -7.69
CA THR A 250 -8.84 13.45 -6.95
C THR A 250 -9.97 13.96 -7.85
N GLY A 251 -9.77 13.94 -9.17
CA GLY A 251 -10.76 14.43 -10.12
C GLY A 251 -11.08 15.92 -9.95
N GLY A 252 -10.10 16.73 -9.55
CA GLY A 252 -10.24 18.17 -9.35
C GLY A 252 -10.78 18.60 -7.98
N ARG A 253 -10.95 17.67 -7.03
CA ARG A 253 -11.39 17.99 -5.66
C ARG A 253 -10.30 18.64 -4.81
N LEU A 254 -9.03 18.49 -5.19
CA LEU A 254 -7.87 19.02 -4.44
C LEU A 254 -6.96 19.80 -5.38
N ASP A 255 -6.50 20.96 -4.93
CA ASP A 255 -5.46 21.76 -5.56
C ASP A 255 -4.12 21.52 -4.84
N ALA A 256 -2.99 21.77 -5.50
CA ALA A 256 -1.66 21.58 -4.92
C ALA A 256 -1.45 22.36 -3.62
N LYS A 257 -2.01 23.57 -3.52
CA LYS A 257 -1.94 24.43 -2.32
C LYS A 257 -2.65 23.85 -1.09
N ASP A 258 -3.62 22.95 -1.31
CA ASP A 258 -4.41 22.35 -0.25
C ASP A 258 -3.79 21.02 0.24
N PHE A 259 -2.79 20.51 -0.51
CA PHE A 259 -2.12 19.26 -0.17
C PHE A 259 -1.06 19.46 0.94
N GLN A 260 -1.07 18.57 1.91
CA GLN A 260 -0.14 18.63 3.04
C GLN A 260 1.12 17.80 2.73
N THR A 261 2.16 18.44 2.18
CA THR A 261 3.39 17.75 1.73
C THR A 261 4.12 16.99 2.85
N TRP A 262 4.02 17.42 4.10
CA TRP A 262 4.59 16.71 5.26
C TRP A 262 3.99 15.29 5.47
N ARG A 263 2.89 14.96 4.81
CA ARG A 263 2.32 13.61 4.81
C ARG A 263 2.97 12.67 3.80
N LEU A 264 3.78 13.19 2.90
CA LEU A 264 4.59 12.39 1.99
C LEU A 264 5.85 11.95 2.74
N LEU A 265 5.84 10.71 3.19
CA LEU A 265 6.97 10.10 3.89
C LEU A 265 7.58 9.03 2.98
N HIS A 266 8.89 9.09 2.82
CA HIS A 266 9.65 8.13 2.01
C HIS A 266 10.95 7.76 2.74
N ALA A 267 11.48 6.60 2.38
CA ALA A 267 12.81 6.16 2.82
C ALA A 267 13.41 5.32 1.69
N ALA A 268 14.74 5.29 1.59
CA ALA A 268 15.36 4.39 0.62
C ALA A 268 14.94 2.94 0.89
N PRO A 269 14.72 2.12 -0.15
CA PRO A 269 14.47 0.69 0.03
C PRO A 269 15.60 0.04 0.84
N GLN A 270 15.25 -0.91 1.69
CA GLN A 270 16.19 -1.60 2.57
C GLN A 270 15.80 -3.06 2.77
N PRO A 271 16.71 -3.94 3.26
CA PRO A 271 16.37 -5.33 3.52
C PRO A 271 15.22 -5.45 4.51
N TYR A 272 14.37 -6.46 4.30
CA TYR A 272 13.31 -6.79 5.26
C TYR A 272 13.92 -7.67 6.37
N THR A 273 13.91 -7.18 7.61
CA THR A 273 14.60 -7.87 8.72
C THR A 273 13.74 -8.96 9.34
N ARG A 274 14.41 -9.94 9.99
CA ARG A 274 13.72 -10.99 10.75
C ARG A 274 12.90 -10.40 11.90
N GLU A 275 13.48 -9.45 12.64
CA GLU A 275 12.78 -8.77 13.75
C GLU A 275 11.46 -8.16 13.27
N ARG A 276 11.49 -7.45 12.13
CA ARG A 276 10.27 -6.88 11.52
C ARG A 276 9.27 -7.94 11.11
N PHE A 277 9.75 -9.07 10.59
CA PHE A 277 8.90 -10.20 10.23
C PHE A 277 8.19 -10.75 11.47
N ASP A 278 8.94 -11.03 12.52
CA ASP A 278 8.41 -11.62 13.76
C ASP A 278 7.36 -10.69 14.41
N ASP A 279 7.64 -9.39 14.50
CA ASP A 279 6.68 -8.40 15.00
C ASP A 279 5.40 -8.36 14.18
N THR A 280 5.54 -8.31 12.85
CA THR A 280 4.40 -8.25 11.94
C THR A 280 3.58 -9.53 11.99
N TYR A 281 4.24 -10.69 11.99
CA TYR A 281 3.56 -11.99 12.06
C TYR A 281 2.81 -12.16 13.37
N ASN A 282 3.46 -11.92 14.51
CA ASN A 282 2.85 -12.03 15.83
C ASN A 282 1.63 -11.11 15.97
N TRP A 283 1.73 -9.88 15.45
CA TRP A 283 0.61 -8.95 15.44
C TRP A 283 -0.56 -9.47 14.59
N THR A 284 -0.30 -10.01 13.40
CA THR A 284 -1.38 -10.54 12.53
C THR A 284 -2.05 -11.78 13.14
N VAL A 285 -1.30 -12.62 13.86
CA VAL A 285 -1.86 -13.75 14.64
C VAL A 285 -2.77 -13.25 15.77
N LYS A 286 -2.32 -12.25 16.53
CA LYS A 286 -3.11 -11.63 17.61
C LYS A 286 -4.49 -11.15 17.12
N TRP A 287 -4.53 -10.59 15.91
CA TRP A 287 -5.76 -10.08 15.29
C TRP A 287 -6.52 -11.12 14.45
N ASN A 288 -6.08 -12.37 14.45
CA ASN A 288 -6.65 -13.44 13.63
C ASN A 288 -6.73 -13.07 12.13
N MET A 289 -5.69 -12.39 11.64
CA MET A 289 -5.62 -11.83 10.28
C MET A 289 -4.74 -12.64 9.33
N THR A 290 -4.05 -13.65 9.81
CA THR A 290 -3.18 -14.50 9.01
C THR A 290 -3.46 -15.98 9.24
N VAL A 291 -3.07 -16.81 8.26
CA VAL A 291 -3.03 -18.26 8.39
C VAL A 291 -1.73 -18.70 9.06
N PRO A 292 -1.72 -19.77 9.86
CA PRO A 292 -0.49 -20.36 10.38
C PRO A 292 0.45 -20.82 9.24
N GLY A 293 1.75 -20.80 9.49
CA GLY A 293 2.75 -21.35 8.58
C GLY A 293 3.66 -20.32 7.90
N ALA A 294 3.48 -19.02 8.14
CA ALA A 294 4.45 -18.03 7.71
C ALA A 294 5.75 -18.18 8.51
N THR A 295 6.87 -18.29 7.81
CA THR A 295 8.22 -18.18 8.36
C THR A 295 8.99 -17.13 7.59
N PHE A 296 10.04 -16.59 8.17
CA PHE A 296 10.90 -15.64 7.46
C PHE A 296 11.40 -16.23 6.14
N GLU A 297 11.81 -17.48 6.13
CA GLU A 297 12.42 -18.17 4.99
C GLU A 297 11.43 -18.40 3.83
N ASN A 298 10.15 -18.67 4.13
CA ASN A 298 9.15 -18.88 3.07
C ASN A 298 8.49 -17.57 2.60
N THR A 299 8.69 -16.46 3.34
CA THR A 299 7.99 -15.18 3.08
C THR A 299 8.93 -14.09 2.59
N VAL A 300 10.21 -14.10 3.01
CA VAL A 300 11.19 -13.04 2.73
C VAL A 300 12.33 -13.59 1.87
N ASP A 301 12.84 -12.74 1.00
CA ASP A 301 14.01 -13.03 0.16
C ASP A 301 14.81 -11.76 -0.10
N ASN A 302 15.87 -11.57 0.63
CA ASN A 302 16.72 -10.38 0.56
C ASN A 302 17.81 -10.45 -0.53
N ARG A 303 17.64 -11.27 -1.58
CA ARG A 303 18.62 -11.49 -2.66
C ARG A 303 19.09 -10.22 -3.39
N ALA A 304 18.37 -9.10 -3.26
CA ALA A 304 18.81 -7.81 -3.81
C ALA A 304 20.00 -7.20 -3.04
N TRP A 305 20.29 -7.72 -1.87
CA TRP A 305 21.27 -7.18 -0.91
C TRP A 305 22.49 -8.10 -0.74
N GLU A 306 22.50 -9.25 -1.42
CA GLU A 306 23.60 -10.21 -1.48
C GLU A 306 24.55 -9.85 -2.65
#